data_d713ccbbb3f927d3e6f33237f8740f31
#
_entry.id   d713ccbbb3f927d3e6f33237f8740f31
#
_cell.length_a   1.000
_cell.length_b   1.000
_cell.length_c   1.000
_cell.angle_alpha   90.00
_cell.angle_beta   90.00
_cell.angle_gamma   90.00
#
_symmetry.space_group_name_H-M   'P 1'
#
loop_
_entity.id
_entity.type
_entity.pdbx_description
1 polymer ?
#
loop_
_entity_poly.entity_id
_entity_poly.type
_entity_poly.pdbx_seq_one_letter_code
_entity_poly.pdbx_strand_id
1 'polypeptide(L)'
;MTVTVTDVAGNRRTVAKGETVGDVYRSLSSFAPENAVLAQIDNEVVDFQSEIEHDGVIRWLTLDSREGAMAYQRSLILLLVRAVADTYPDVTVRVAHSLGTALYCEWVTPDGRPLSAKELKCVEERMILLRDMEPDIVKSVISRRGCLAYMRAHNMQTDCKILESMDVPEVTYYRTGAVADYYFGPMLPSFAYLKLFALELYAPGFLVRYPADFSATTLPPYKEVPKYAKVFLEAKEWARTLRCSYVSQLND
;
A
#
# COMPACT_ATOMS: atom_id res chain seq x y z
N MET A 1 -2.09 30.99 12.33
CA MET A 1 -2.96 31.22 11.17
C MET A 1 -4.01 30.12 11.15
N THR A 2 -5.19 30.39 10.65
CA THR A 2 -6.29 29.43 10.54
C THR A 2 -6.72 29.29 9.07
N VAL A 3 -7.26 28.15 8.74
CA VAL A 3 -7.83 27.84 7.42
C VAL A 3 -9.26 27.34 7.59
N THR A 4 -10.09 27.47 6.57
CA THR A 4 -11.49 27.04 6.61
C THR A 4 -11.67 25.82 5.71
N VAL A 5 -12.09 24.70 6.30
CA VAL A 5 -12.53 23.54 5.54
C VAL A 5 -14.05 23.54 5.43
N THR A 6 -14.55 23.25 4.24
CA THR A 6 -15.98 23.18 3.94
C THR A 6 -16.31 21.76 3.50
N ASP A 7 -17.30 21.11 4.11
CA ASP A 7 -17.72 19.79 3.65
C ASP A 7 -18.60 19.88 2.37
N VAL A 8 -18.92 18.74 1.80
CA VAL A 8 -19.75 18.65 0.59
C VAL A 8 -21.20 19.11 0.81
N ALA A 9 -21.65 19.22 2.07
CA ALA A 9 -22.97 19.75 2.44
C ALA A 9 -22.94 21.27 2.66
N GLY A 10 -21.76 21.91 2.56
CA GLY A 10 -21.59 23.34 2.77
C GLY A 10 -21.33 23.76 4.23
N ASN A 11 -21.18 22.82 5.14
CA ASN A 11 -20.82 23.13 6.53
C ASN A 11 -19.36 23.58 6.59
N ARG A 12 -19.10 24.65 7.33
CA ARG A 12 -17.76 25.26 7.44
C ARG A 12 -17.15 25.01 8.81
N ARG A 13 -15.87 24.75 8.84
CA ARG A 13 -15.05 24.63 10.05
C ARG A 13 -13.74 25.36 9.89
N THR A 14 -13.37 26.12 10.92
CA THR A 14 -12.07 26.78 10.99
C THR A 14 -11.14 25.91 11.83
N VAL A 15 -9.99 25.57 11.27
CA VAL A 15 -8.95 24.71 11.87
C VAL A 15 -7.61 25.45 11.85
N ALA A 16 -6.66 25.03 12.66
CA ALA A 16 -5.32 25.60 12.61
C ALA A 16 -4.62 25.20 11.29
N LYS A 17 -3.88 26.13 10.68
CA LYS A 17 -3.05 25.80 9.53
C LYS A 17 -1.95 24.82 9.95
N GLY A 18 -1.76 23.74 9.20
CA GLY A 18 -0.82 22.67 9.53
C GLY A 18 -1.43 21.61 10.48
N GLU A 19 -2.70 21.76 10.88
CA GLU A 19 -3.41 20.68 11.57
C GLU A 19 -3.64 19.50 10.62
N THR A 20 -3.44 18.26 11.11
CA THR A 20 -3.58 17.10 10.22
C THR A 20 -5.04 16.78 9.95
N VAL A 21 -5.29 16.14 8.81
CA VAL A 21 -6.62 15.61 8.46
C VAL A 21 -7.15 14.68 9.55
N GLY A 22 -6.27 13.90 10.18
CA GLY A 22 -6.61 13.01 11.29
C GLY A 22 -7.02 13.76 12.56
N ASP A 23 -6.39 14.90 12.88
CA ASP A 23 -6.78 15.74 14.01
C ASP A 23 -8.17 16.35 13.77
N VAL A 24 -8.40 16.85 12.57
CA VAL A 24 -9.72 17.37 12.16
C VAL A 24 -10.76 16.28 12.23
N TYR A 25 -10.47 15.07 11.76
CA TYR A 25 -11.39 13.93 11.83
C TYR A 25 -11.76 13.59 13.29
N ARG A 26 -10.78 13.53 14.19
CA ARG A 26 -11.02 13.22 15.62
C ARG A 26 -11.80 14.33 16.35
N SER A 27 -11.50 15.57 16.04
CA SER A 27 -12.12 16.72 16.71
C SER A 27 -13.52 17.04 16.20
N LEU A 28 -13.90 16.57 15.00
CA LEU A 28 -15.11 16.93 14.29
C LEU A 28 -15.97 15.71 13.94
N SER A 29 -16.23 14.83 14.90
CA SER A 29 -16.97 13.58 14.71
C SER A 29 -18.35 13.75 14.05
N SER A 30 -19.02 14.91 14.24
CA SER A 30 -20.27 15.24 13.56
C SER A 30 -20.08 15.72 12.10
N PHE A 31 -18.85 15.95 11.69
CA PHE A 31 -18.46 16.47 10.37
C PHE A 31 -17.97 15.39 9.41
N ALA A 32 -17.65 14.22 9.93
CA ALA A 32 -17.09 13.09 9.19
C ALA A 32 -17.81 11.77 9.53
N PRO A 33 -17.96 10.85 8.58
CA PRO A 33 -18.47 9.51 8.86
C PRO A 33 -17.47 8.72 9.72
N GLU A 34 -17.97 7.90 10.65
CA GLU A 34 -17.14 7.11 11.58
C GLU A 34 -16.16 6.15 10.90
N ASN A 35 -16.44 5.73 9.67
CA ASN A 35 -15.64 4.78 8.90
C ASN A 35 -14.80 5.45 7.82
N ALA A 36 -14.58 6.77 7.89
CA ALA A 36 -13.65 7.44 6.98
C ALA A 36 -12.22 6.94 7.20
N VAL A 37 -11.50 6.74 6.10
CA VAL A 37 -10.10 6.28 6.09
C VAL A 37 -9.16 7.23 5.36
N LEU A 38 -9.70 8.10 4.52
CA LEU A 38 -9.00 9.12 3.75
C LEU A 38 -9.86 10.38 3.67
N ALA A 39 -9.26 11.45 3.21
CA ALA A 39 -9.98 12.63 2.76
C ALA A 39 -9.59 13.00 1.33
N GLN A 40 -10.48 13.71 0.65
CA GLN A 40 -10.17 14.45 -0.56
C GLN A 40 -10.33 15.92 -0.22
N ILE A 41 -9.25 16.69 -0.37
CA ILE A 41 -9.27 18.16 -0.22
C ILE A 41 -9.18 18.72 -1.63
N ASP A 42 -10.23 19.45 -2.03
CA ASP A 42 -10.45 19.86 -3.43
C ASP A 42 -10.42 18.63 -4.36
N ASN A 43 -9.34 18.44 -5.13
CA ASN A 43 -9.18 17.29 -6.04
C ASN A 43 -8.05 16.34 -5.62
N GLU A 44 -7.38 16.60 -4.51
CA GLU A 44 -6.28 15.79 -4.03
C GLU A 44 -6.72 14.81 -2.95
N VAL A 45 -6.40 13.53 -3.12
CA VAL A 45 -6.67 12.48 -2.13
C VAL A 45 -5.50 12.39 -1.16
N VAL A 46 -5.80 12.57 0.12
CA VAL A 46 -4.82 12.66 1.19
C VAL A 46 -5.13 11.68 2.33
N ASP A 47 -4.09 11.24 3.02
CA ASP A 47 -4.23 10.44 4.24
C ASP A 47 -4.40 11.31 5.50
N PHE A 48 -4.66 10.66 6.62
CA PHE A 48 -4.88 11.33 7.89
C PHE A 48 -3.64 12.01 8.49
N GLN A 49 -2.44 11.73 7.97
CA GLN A 49 -1.20 12.40 8.38
C GLN A 49 -0.88 13.64 7.55
N SER A 50 -1.65 13.89 6.49
CA SER A 50 -1.49 15.09 5.66
C SER A 50 -1.95 16.34 6.40
N GLU A 51 -1.19 17.41 6.29
CA GLU A 51 -1.49 18.71 6.87
C GLU A 51 -2.45 19.50 5.99
N ILE A 52 -3.31 20.31 6.61
CA ILE A 52 -4.25 21.21 5.95
C ILE A 52 -3.60 22.60 5.88
N GLU A 53 -3.20 23.00 4.67
CA GLU A 53 -2.37 24.19 4.45
C GLU A 53 -3.17 25.41 3.94
N HIS A 54 -4.36 25.20 3.38
CA HIS A 54 -5.19 26.22 2.75
C HIS A 54 -6.68 25.95 2.92
N ASP A 55 -7.50 26.95 2.69
CA ASP A 55 -8.94 26.79 2.59
C ASP A 55 -9.30 25.81 1.48
N GLY A 56 -10.29 24.94 1.72
CA GLY A 56 -10.67 23.96 0.72
C GLY A 56 -11.95 23.21 1.03
N VAL A 57 -12.43 22.46 0.03
CA VAL A 57 -13.56 21.56 0.18
C VAL A 57 -13.06 20.17 0.56
N ILE A 58 -13.47 19.67 1.74
CA ILE A 58 -13.13 18.35 2.22
C ILE A 58 -14.27 17.37 1.96
N ARG A 59 -13.94 16.22 1.40
CA ARG A 59 -14.81 15.06 1.27
C ARG A 59 -14.16 13.86 1.93
N TRP A 60 -14.86 13.23 2.84
CA TRP A 60 -14.39 12.03 3.50
C TRP A 60 -14.59 10.81 2.61
N LEU A 61 -13.62 9.92 2.60
CA LEU A 61 -13.60 8.70 1.80
C LEU A 61 -13.52 7.48 2.71
N THR A 62 -14.35 6.50 2.42
CA THR A 62 -14.42 5.22 3.14
C THR A 62 -13.74 4.12 2.33
N LEU A 63 -13.62 2.92 2.89
CA LEU A 63 -13.08 1.76 2.19
C LEU A 63 -13.88 1.38 0.93
N ASP A 64 -15.17 1.71 0.88
CA ASP A 64 -16.04 1.43 -0.28
C ASP A 64 -15.73 2.34 -1.49
N SER A 65 -14.98 3.42 -1.26
CA SER A 65 -14.49 4.23 -2.35
C SER A 65 -13.33 3.53 -3.07
N ARG A 66 -13.14 3.86 -4.35
CA ARG A 66 -11.99 3.37 -5.14
C ARG A 66 -10.66 3.71 -4.47
N GLU A 67 -10.53 4.92 -3.97
CA GLU A 67 -9.34 5.44 -3.31
C GLU A 67 -9.07 4.73 -1.98
N GLY A 68 -10.12 4.47 -1.19
CA GLY A 68 -10.05 3.69 0.04
C GLY A 68 -9.63 2.24 -0.21
N ALA A 69 -10.20 1.59 -1.24
CA ALA A 69 -9.80 0.25 -1.66
C ALA A 69 -8.32 0.19 -2.09
N MET A 70 -7.84 1.20 -2.81
CA MET A 70 -6.42 1.31 -3.19
C MET A 70 -5.51 1.56 -1.99
N ALA A 71 -5.94 2.36 -1.01
CA ALA A 71 -5.21 2.55 0.24
C ALA A 71 -5.15 1.26 1.06
N TYR A 72 -6.24 0.48 1.08
CA TYR A 72 -6.27 -0.84 1.71
C TYR A 72 -5.19 -1.76 1.11
N GLN A 73 -5.12 -1.87 -0.21
CA GLN A 73 -4.12 -2.70 -0.89
C GLN A 73 -2.69 -2.25 -0.57
N ARG A 74 -2.40 -0.94 -0.63
CA ARG A 74 -1.07 -0.41 -0.30
C ARG A 74 -0.68 -0.70 1.14
N SER A 75 -1.59 -0.47 2.09
CA SER A 75 -1.35 -0.73 3.51
C SER A 75 -1.19 -2.23 3.80
N LEU A 76 -1.91 -3.09 3.07
CA LEU A 76 -1.78 -4.54 3.18
C LEU A 76 -0.41 -5.02 2.66
N ILE A 77 0.12 -4.42 1.60
CA ILE A 77 1.47 -4.69 1.10
C ILE A 77 2.52 -4.24 2.12
N LEU A 78 2.38 -3.06 2.71
CA LEU A 78 3.30 -2.58 3.75
C LEU A 78 3.30 -3.52 4.96
N LEU A 79 2.13 -4.00 5.39
CA LEU A 79 1.99 -4.98 6.47
C LEU A 79 2.68 -6.30 6.12
N LEU A 80 2.50 -6.80 4.88
CA LEU A 80 3.15 -8.01 4.37
C LEU A 80 4.67 -7.87 4.38
N VAL A 81 5.21 -6.79 3.81
CA VAL A 81 6.67 -6.55 3.74
C VAL A 81 7.25 -6.48 5.15
N ARG A 82 6.54 -5.81 6.08
CA ARG A 82 6.94 -5.77 7.50
C ARG A 82 6.92 -7.15 8.14
N ALA A 83 5.88 -7.95 7.93
CA ALA A 83 5.78 -9.30 8.50
C ALA A 83 6.89 -10.21 7.97
N VAL A 84 7.19 -10.14 6.67
CA VAL A 84 8.29 -10.91 6.06
C VAL A 84 9.64 -10.47 6.62
N ALA A 85 9.92 -9.17 6.70
CA ALA A 85 11.18 -8.67 7.27
C ALA A 85 11.39 -9.07 8.73
N ASP A 86 10.30 -9.14 9.51
CA ASP A 86 10.35 -9.58 10.92
C ASP A 86 10.60 -11.08 11.07
N THR A 87 10.14 -11.91 10.12
CA THR A 87 10.20 -13.39 10.22
C THR A 87 11.32 -14.01 9.39
N TYR A 88 11.61 -13.41 8.25
CA TYR A 88 12.58 -13.89 7.26
C TYR A 88 13.38 -12.72 6.68
N PRO A 89 14.35 -12.15 7.42
CA PRO A 89 15.05 -10.92 7.04
C PRO A 89 15.84 -11.02 5.72
N ASP A 90 16.19 -12.22 5.29
CA ASP A 90 16.90 -12.47 4.04
C ASP A 90 15.98 -12.62 2.81
N VAL A 91 14.67 -12.54 3.03
CA VAL A 91 13.66 -12.71 1.99
C VAL A 91 13.11 -11.37 1.54
N THR A 92 12.95 -11.22 0.23
CA THR A 92 12.25 -10.09 -0.38
C THR A 92 10.95 -10.55 -1.01
N VAL A 93 9.88 -9.81 -0.77
CA VAL A 93 8.61 -9.99 -1.46
C VAL A 93 8.47 -8.95 -2.56
N ARG A 94 8.09 -9.41 -3.75
CA ARG A 94 7.80 -8.52 -4.88
C ARG A 94 6.37 -8.71 -5.33
N VAL A 95 5.59 -7.65 -5.36
CA VAL A 95 4.25 -7.64 -5.95
C VAL A 95 4.39 -7.58 -7.46
N ALA A 96 3.99 -8.62 -8.16
CA ALA A 96 4.17 -8.73 -9.60
C ALA A 96 2.95 -8.18 -10.39
N HIS A 97 1.74 -8.55 -10.00
CA HIS A 97 0.51 -8.09 -10.68
C HIS A 97 -0.75 -8.41 -9.87
N SER A 98 -1.86 -7.82 -10.28
CA SER A 98 -3.18 -8.09 -9.70
C SER A 98 -3.88 -9.25 -10.42
N LEU A 99 -4.56 -10.09 -9.66
CA LEU A 99 -5.41 -11.19 -10.13
C LEU A 99 -6.81 -11.05 -9.51
N GLY A 100 -7.66 -10.20 -10.09
CA GLY A 100 -8.97 -9.89 -9.54
C GLY A 100 -8.87 -9.25 -8.16
N THR A 101 -9.38 -9.92 -7.12
CA THR A 101 -9.31 -9.50 -5.71
C THR A 101 -8.10 -10.09 -4.97
N ALA A 102 -7.01 -10.34 -5.69
CA ALA A 102 -5.77 -10.82 -5.13
C ALA A 102 -4.58 -10.12 -5.81
N LEU A 103 -3.46 -10.06 -5.10
CA LEU A 103 -2.16 -9.66 -5.63
C LEU A 103 -1.28 -10.89 -5.69
N TYR A 104 -0.70 -11.16 -6.85
CA TYR A 104 0.31 -12.18 -6.97
C TYR A 104 1.67 -11.63 -6.52
N CYS A 105 2.29 -12.34 -5.58
CA CYS A 105 3.56 -11.98 -5.00
C CYS A 105 4.60 -13.07 -5.26
N GLU A 106 5.81 -12.63 -5.60
CA GLU A 106 6.99 -13.49 -5.72
C GLU A 106 7.73 -13.53 -4.40
N TRP A 107 8.20 -14.72 -4.05
CA TRP A 107 9.05 -14.98 -2.89
C TRP A 107 10.49 -15.09 -3.35
N VAL A 108 11.31 -14.11 -3.05
CA VAL A 108 12.67 -14.02 -3.52
C VAL A 108 13.65 -14.29 -2.37
N THR A 109 14.35 -15.41 -2.44
CA THR A 109 15.40 -15.80 -1.50
C THR A 109 16.76 -15.75 -2.16
N PRO A 110 17.87 -15.53 -1.43
CA PRO A 110 19.22 -15.50 -1.99
C PRO A 110 19.63 -16.81 -2.70
N ASP A 111 19.13 -17.93 -2.21
CA ASP A 111 19.39 -19.28 -2.73
C ASP A 111 18.35 -19.76 -3.76
N GLY A 112 17.33 -18.95 -4.05
CA GLY A 112 16.28 -19.27 -5.01
C GLY A 112 15.33 -20.40 -4.57
N ARG A 113 15.31 -20.74 -3.28
CA ARG A 113 14.44 -21.81 -2.76
C ARG A 113 12.94 -21.40 -2.82
N PRO A 114 12.05 -22.36 -3.11
CA PRO A 114 10.63 -22.09 -3.15
C PRO A 114 10.04 -21.81 -1.76
N LEU A 115 8.95 -21.04 -1.75
CA LEU A 115 8.13 -20.79 -0.57
C LEU A 115 7.41 -22.08 -0.14
N SER A 116 7.45 -22.39 1.15
CA SER A 116 6.69 -23.49 1.75
C SER A 116 5.38 -23.00 2.38
N ALA A 117 4.40 -23.92 2.50
CA ALA A 117 3.13 -23.63 3.17
C ALA A 117 3.32 -23.20 4.63
N LYS A 118 4.34 -23.77 5.31
CA LYS A 118 4.66 -23.43 6.71
C LYS A 118 5.16 -22.00 6.85
N GLU A 119 6.03 -21.57 5.94
CA GLU A 119 6.56 -20.19 5.92
C GLU A 119 5.46 -19.19 5.63
N LEU A 120 4.62 -19.48 4.64
CA LEU A 120 3.50 -18.62 4.30
C LEU A 120 2.54 -18.43 5.47
N LYS A 121 2.23 -19.53 6.18
CA LYS A 121 1.41 -19.48 7.39
C LYS A 121 2.06 -18.66 8.50
N CYS A 122 3.36 -18.80 8.70
CA CYS A 122 4.10 -18.03 9.70
C CYS A 122 4.05 -16.50 9.38
N VAL A 123 4.16 -16.14 8.11
CA VAL A 123 4.01 -14.73 7.67
C VAL A 123 2.58 -14.23 7.93
N GLU A 124 1.56 -15.02 7.60
CA GLU A 124 0.16 -14.64 7.83
C GLU A 124 -0.13 -14.42 9.31
N GLU A 125 0.32 -15.34 10.18
CA GLU A 125 0.21 -15.21 11.63
C GLU A 125 0.93 -13.94 12.14
N ARG A 126 2.11 -13.62 11.58
CA ARG A 126 2.84 -12.38 11.91
C ARG A 126 2.09 -11.14 11.46
N MET A 127 1.47 -11.16 10.26
CA MET A 127 0.62 -10.06 9.79
C MET A 127 -0.57 -9.82 10.72
N ILE A 128 -1.23 -10.88 11.19
CA ILE A 128 -2.34 -10.78 12.14
C ILE A 128 -1.88 -10.13 13.45
N LEU A 129 -0.75 -10.59 14.01
CA LEU A 129 -0.17 -10.00 15.23
C LEU A 129 0.16 -8.51 15.04
N LEU A 130 0.81 -8.14 13.95
CA LEU A 130 1.15 -6.75 13.65
C LEU A 130 -0.10 -5.88 13.47
N ARG A 131 -1.13 -6.39 12.79
CA ARG A 131 -2.41 -5.69 12.68
C ARG A 131 -2.99 -5.39 14.06
N ASP A 132 -3.00 -6.39 14.96
CA ASP A 132 -3.63 -6.29 16.27
C ASP A 132 -2.78 -5.46 17.27
N MET A 133 -1.47 -5.37 17.06
CA MET A 133 -0.57 -4.48 17.81
C MET A 133 -0.63 -3.03 17.36
N GLU A 134 -1.19 -2.76 16.19
CA GLU A 134 -1.33 -1.43 15.58
C GLU A 134 -0.05 -0.57 15.63
N PRO A 135 1.09 -1.08 15.13
CA PRO A 135 2.29 -0.27 15.12
C PRO A 135 2.11 0.95 14.22
N ASP A 136 2.78 2.05 14.59
CA ASP A 136 2.71 3.29 13.84
C ASP A 136 3.10 3.12 12.37
N ILE A 137 2.29 3.70 11.50
CA ILE A 137 2.61 3.96 10.11
C ILE A 137 3.01 5.44 10.04
N VAL A 138 4.29 5.73 9.85
CA VAL A 138 4.82 7.11 9.84
C VAL A 138 5.05 7.54 8.40
N LYS A 139 4.34 8.59 7.98
CA LYS A 139 4.54 9.26 6.70
C LYS A 139 5.73 10.22 6.79
N SER A 140 6.52 10.27 5.73
CA SER A 140 7.58 11.25 5.56
C SER A 140 7.66 11.65 4.09
N VAL A 141 7.94 12.91 3.83
CA VAL A 141 8.21 13.41 2.48
C VAL A 141 9.70 13.71 2.40
N ILE A 142 10.37 13.11 1.44
CA ILE A 142 11.81 13.29 1.22
C ILE A 142 12.09 13.71 -0.21
N SER A 143 13.18 14.42 -0.43
CA SER A 143 13.59 14.79 -1.77
C SER A 143 13.87 13.52 -2.62
N ARG A 144 13.54 13.56 -3.91
CA ARG A 144 13.85 12.49 -4.87
C ARG A 144 15.31 12.04 -4.77
N ARG A 145 16.24 13.00 -4.64
CA ARG A 145 17.67 12.72 -4.47
C ARG A 145 17.97 11.93 -3.21
N GLY A 146 17.32 12.27 -2.09
CA GLY A 146 17.44 11.54 -0.83
C GLY A 146 16.91 10.11 -0.93
N CYS A 147 15.74 9.94 -1.59
CA CYS A 147 15.14 8.65 -1.84
C CYS A 147 16.06 7.74 -2.68
N LEU A 148 16.60 8.26 -3.79
CA LEU A 148 17.54 7.53 -4.63
C LEU A 148 18.82 7.13 -3.88
N ALA A 149 19.34 7.99 -3.02
CA ALA A 149 20.50 7.67 -2.21
C ALA A 149 20.20 6.51 -1.23
N TYR A 150 19.03 6.55 -0.59
CA TYR A 150 18.56 5.48 0.29
C TYR A 150 18.42 4.15 -0.45
N MET A 151 17.70 4.15 -1.59
CA MET A 151 17.47 2.96 -2.42
C MET A 151 18.78 2.30 -2.89
N ARG A 152 19.74 3.11 -3.33
CA ARG A 152 21.06 2.63 -3.75
C ARG A 152 21.82 1.96 -2.60
N ALA A 153 21.77 2.56 -1.40
CA ALA A 153 22.39 2.01 -0.20
C ALA A 153 21.78 0.66 0.23
N HIS A 154 20.51 0.41 -0.14
CA HIS A 154 19.78 -0.82 0.19
C HIS A 154 19.65 -1.79 -1.00
N ASN A 155 20.44 -1.58 -2.09
CA ASN A 155 20.44 -2.41 -3.29
C ASN A 155 19.10 -2.53 -4.04
N MET A 156 18.21 -1.54 -3.92
CA MET A 156 16.89 -1.47 -4.58
C MET A 156 17.03 -0.95 -6.02
N GLN A 157 17.80 -1.63 -6.85
CA GLN A 157 18.19 -1.15 -8.21
C GLN A 157 17.00 -0.94 -9.14
N THR A 158 16.00 -1.84 -9.09
CA THR A 158 14.79 -1.73 -9.93
C THR A 158 13.99 -0.49 -9.59
N ASP A 159 13.80 -0.25 -8.29
CA ASP A 159 13.05 0.90 -7.78
C ASP A 159 13.78 2.23 -8.07
N CYS A 160 15.11 2.21 -8.01
CA CYS A 160 15.92 3.36 -8.45
C CYS A 160 15.62 3.74 -9.91
N LYS A 161 15.62 2.78 -10.83
CA LYS A 161 15.34 3.04 -12.25
C LYS A 161 13.95 3.62 -12.47
N ILE A 162 12.95 3.10 -11.75
CA ILE A 162 11.57 3.64 -11.81
C ILE A 162 11.56 5.09 -11.34
N LEU A 163 12.13 5.37 -10.16
CA LEU A 163 12.16 6.71 -9.60
C LEU A 163 13.00 7.69 -10.45
N GLU A 164 14.08 7.21 -11.08
CA GLU A 164 14.90 8.00 -12.00
C GLU A 164 14.15 8.43 -13.25
N SER A 165 13.20 7.62 -13.73
CA SER A 165 12.35 7.96 -14.87
C SER A 165 11.23 8.95 -14.55
N MET A 166 10.98 9.23 -13.27
CA MET A 166 9.90 10.12 -12.83
C MET A 166 10.41 11.54 -12.63
N ASP A 167 9.67 12.51 -13.13
CA ASP A 167 9.96 13.94 -12.90
C ASP A 167 9.16 14.45 -11.69
N VAL A 168 9.54 13.97 -10.50
CA VAL A 168 8.95 14.38 -9.22
C VAL A 168 10.04 14.95 -8.31
N PRO A 169 9.82 16.13 -7.68
CA PRO A 169 10.80 16.72 -6.78
C PRO A 169 10.93 15.99 -5.46
N GLU A 170 9.84 15.40 -4.99
CA GLU A 170 9.71 14.77 -3.68
C GLU A 170 8.98 13.43 -3.80
N VAL A 171 9.22 12.55 -2.82
CA VAL A 171 8.65 11.22 -2.73
C VAL A 171 8.08 11.00 -1.35
N THR A 172 6.86 10.46 -1.28
CA THR A 172 6.24 10.08 -0.02
C THR A 172 6.70 8.68 0.39
N TYR A 173 7.24 8.62 1.58
CA TYR A 173 7.71 7.40 2.25
C TYR A 173 6.80 7.06 3.42
N TYR A 174 6.51 5.77 3.58
CA TYR A 174 5.84 5.25 4.78
C TYR A 174 6.76 4.27 5.49
N ARG A 175 6.90 4.45 6.78
CA ARG A 175 7.72 3.60 7.65
C ARG A 175 6.88 2.96 8.73
N THR A 176 7.14 1.66 8.99
CA THR A 176 6.61 0.94 10.13
C THR A 176 7.72 0.08 10.74
N GLY A 177 8.12 0.38 11.98
CA GLY A 177 9.28 -0.22 12.60
C GLY A 177 10.56 -0.04 11.78
N ALA A 178 11.24 -1.13 11.40
CA ALA A 178 12.47 -1.10 10.61
C ALA A 178 12.23 -1.04 9.10
N VAL A 179 10.99 -1.28 8.65
CA VAL A 179 10.64 -1.26 7.22
C VAL A 179 10.24 0.14 6.79
N ALA A 180 10.79 0.62 5.70
CA ALA A 180 10.41 1.87 5.04
C ALA A 180 10.37 1.65 3.53
N ASP A 181 9.32 2.14 2.90
CA ASP A 181 9.15 2.03 1.45
C ASP A 181 8.36 3.23 0.91
N TYR A 182 8.48 3.49 -0.40
CA TYR A 182 7.74 4.54 -1.05
C TYR A 182 6.45 4.01 -1.68
N TYR A 183 5.41 4.82 -1.67
CA TYR A 183 4.12 4.46 -2.24
C TYR A 183 3.52 5.62 -3.03
N PHE A 184 2.91 5.29 -4.16
CA PHE A 184 2.17 6.25 -4.98
C PHE A 184 0.74 6.38 -4.48
N GLY A 185 0.55 7.20 -3.47
CA GLY A 185 -0.73 7.53 -2.90
C GLY A 185 -0.84 7.24 -1.41
N PRO A 186 -1.95 7.69 -0.80
CA PRO A 186 -2.14 7.66 0.63
C PRO A 186 -2.34 6.25 1.20
N MET A 187 -2.02 6.08 2.48
CA MET A 187 -2.20 4.86 3.26
C MET A 187 -3.43 4.97 4.17
N LEU A 188 -3.87 3.83 4.69
CA LEU A 188 -4.85 3.78 5.79
C LEU A 188 -4.27 4.40 7.06
N PRO A 189 -5.12 4.92 7.95
CA PRO A 189 -4.66 5.52 9.22
C PRO A 189 -3.95 4.52 10.15
N SER A 190 -4.32 3.25 10.09
CA SER A 190 -3.78 2.16 10.93
C SER A 190 -3.97 0.81 10.23
N PHE A 191 -3.16 -0.18 10.61
CA PHE A 191 -3.34 -1.57 10.18
C PHE A 191 -4.62 -2.21 10.73
N ALA A 192 -5.24 -1.67 11.78
CA ALA A 192 -6.52 -2.15 12.33
C ALA A 192 -7.67 -2.17 11.31
N TYR A 193 -7.58 -1.34 10.27
CA TYR A 193 -8.55 -1.35 9.17
C TYR A 193 -8.41 -2.56 8.24
N LEU A 194 -7.30 -3.29 8.30
CA LEU A 194 -7.04 -4.49 7.48
C LEU A 194 -7.72 -5.72 8.10
N LYS A 195 -9.04 -5.70 8.20
CA LYS A 195 -9.83 -6.73 8.91
C LYS A 195 -9.79 -8.08 8.21
N LEU A 196 -9.78 -8.10 6.88
CA LEU A 196 -9.88 -9.33 6.09
C LEU A 196 -8.73 -9.41 5.06
N PHE A 197 -7.85 -10.36 5.25
CA PHE A 197 -6.87 -10.78 4.27
C PHE A 197 -6.56 -12.27 4.43
N ALA A 198 -5.99 -12.87 3.42
CA ALA A 198 -5.48 -14.23 3.49
C ALA A 198 -4.28 -14.38 2.54
N LEU A 199 -3.35 -15.24 2.92
CA LEU A 199 -2.24 -15.66 2.09
C LEU A 199 -2.51 -17.08 1.56
N GLU A 200 -2.34 -17.28 0.24
CA GLU A 200 -2.60 -18.57 -0.40
C GLU A 200 -1.42 -18.94 -1.33
N LEU A 201 -0.92 -20.17 -1.22
CA LEU A 201 0.13 -20.64 -2.12
C LEU A 201 -0.36 -20.65 -3.56
N TYR A 202 0.41 -20.04 -4.44
CA TYR A 202 0.15 -19.99 -5.88
C TYR A 202 1.49 -20.07 -6.63
N ALA A 203 1.91 -21.29 -6.90
CA ALA A 203 3.26 -21.55 -7.43
C ALA A 203 3.57 -20.73 -8.70
N PRO A 204 4.80 -20.19 -8.82
CA PRO A 204 5.95 -20.32 -7.92
C PRO A 204 5.99 -19.33 -6.72
N GLY A 205 4.97 -18.51 -6.53
CA GLY A 205 4.82 -17.53 -5.45
C GLY A 205 3.57 -17.77 -4.61
N PHE A 206 2.87 -16.69 -4.27
CA PHE A 206 1.65 -16.72 -3.47
C PHE A 206 0.70 -15.57 -3.81
N LEU A 207 -0.54 -15.70 -3.39
CA LEU A 207 -1.56 -14.67 -3.48
C LEU A 207 -1.74 -13.98 -2.13
N VAL A 208 -1.85 -12.66 -2.18
CA VAL A 208 -2.36 -11.83 -1.09
C VAL A 208 -3.80 -11.47 -1.44
N ARG A 209 -4.73 -12.05 -0.72
CA ARG A 209 -6.16 -11.88 -0.95
C ARG A 209 -6.73 -10.80 -0.06
N TYR A 210 -7.66 -10.04 -0.58
CA TYR A 210 -8.37 -8.98 0.14
C TYR A 210 -9.84 -8.93 -0.31
N PRO A 211 -10.75 -8.31 0.47
CA PRO A 211 -12.16 -8.25 0.13
C PRO A 211 -12.42 -7.36 -1.10
N ALA A 212 -13.36 -7.77 -1.95
CA ALA A 212 -13.94 -6.91 -2.98
C ALA A 212 -15.02 -6.00 -2.41
N ASP A 213 -15.68 -6.46 -1.36
CA ASP A 213 -16.70 -5.77 -0.59
C ASP A 213 -16.21 -5.65 0.87
N PHE A 214 -15.98 -4.44 1.32
CA PHE A 214 -15.45 -4.17 2.66
C PHE A 214 -16.49 -4.30 3.78
N SER A 215 -17.76 -4.51 3.44
CA SER A 215 -18.81 -4.91 4.39
C SER A 215 -18.81 -6.41 4.69
N ALA A 216 -18.10 -7.22 3.88
CA ALA A 216 -17.99 -8.66 4.08
C ALA A 216 -17.30 -9.01 5.39
N THR A 217 -17.74 -10.11 6.01
CA THR A 217 -17.15 -10.67 7.24
C THR A 217 -16.19 -11.83 6.96
N THR A 218 -16.17 -12.36 5.74
CA THR A 218 -15.33 -13.47 5.32
C THR A 218 -14.84 -13.26 3.89
N LEU A 219 -13.67 -13.81 3.58
CA LEU A 219 -13.19 -13.87 2.20
C LEU A 219 -13.77 -15.11 1.51
N PRO A 220 -14.45 -14.96 0.35
CA PRO A 220 -14.87 -16.10 -0.44
C PRO A 220 -13.64 -16.87 -0.94
N PRO A 221 -13.75 -18.19 -1.23
CA PRO A 221 -12.66 -18.94 -1.84
C PRO A 221 -12.15 -18.26 -3.10
N TYR A 222 -10.83 -18.30 -3.33
CA TYR A 222 -10.25 -17.76 -4.56
C TYR A 222 -10.78 -18.58 -5.76
N LYS A 223 -11.33 -17.88 -6.73
CA LYS A 223 -11.73 -18.48 -8.00
C LYS A 223 -10.70 -18.12 -9.04
N GLU A 224 -9.91 -19.11 -9.42
CA GLU A 224 -8.96 -18.93 -10.50
C GLU A 224 -9.70 -18.55 -11.80
N VAL A 225 -9.18 -17.55 -12.50
CA VAL A 225 -9.62 -17.20 -13.84
C VAL A 225 -8.58 -17.77 -14.81
N PRO A 226 -8.85 -18.97 -15.43
CA PRO A 226 -7.84 -19.71 -16.19
C PRO A 226 -7.18 -18.91 -17.31
N LYS A 227 -7.94 -17.96 -17.90
CA LYS A 227 -7.42 -17.07 -18.95
C LYS A 227 -6.30 -16.16 -18.45
N TYR A 228 -6.41 -15.64 -17.22
CA TYR A 228 -5.38 -14.76 -16.67
C TYR A 228 -4.13 -15.54 -16.28
N ALA A 229 -4.28 -16.71 -15.67
CA ALA A 229 -3.18 -17.59 -15.33
C ALA A 229 -2.37 -17.97 -16.57
N LYS A 230 -3.04 -18.35 -17.66
CA LYS A 230 -2.40 -18.72 -18.93
C LYS A 230 -1.65 -17.53 -19.55
N VAL A 231 -2.29 -16.37 -19.69
CA VAL A 231 -1.68 -15.16 -20.25
C VAL A 231 -0.46 -14.73 -19.43
N PHE A 232 -0.55 -14.85 -18.11
CA PHE A 232 0.56 -14.53 -17.23
C PHE A 232 1.78 -15.46 -17.41
N LEU A 233 1.55 -16.78 -17.47
CA LEU A 233 2.61 -17.75 -17.72
C LEU A 233 3.27 -17.52 -19.07
N GLU A 234 2.46 -17.27 -20.10
CA GLU A 234 2.97 -16.94 -21.44
C GLU A 234 3.80 -15.63 -21.41
N ALA A 235 3.30 -14.56 -20.77
CA ALA A 235 4.03 -13.31 -20.64
C ALA A 235 5.35 -13.47 -19.87
N LYS A 236 5.38 -14.31 -18.84
CA LYS A 236 6.59 -14.61 -18.06
C LYS A 236 7.62 -15.41 -18.89
N GLU A 237 7.17 -16.37 -19.71
CA GLU A 237 8.02 -17.08 -20.66
C GLU A 237 8.60 -16.16 -21.73
N TRP A 238 7.77 -15.27 -22.28
CA TRP A 238 8.22 -14.25 -23.23
C TRP A 238 9.26 -13.31 -22.61
N ALA A 239 9.00 -12.78 -21.42
CA ALA A 239 9.93 -11.92 -20.69
C ALA A 239 11.28 -12.62 -20.44
N ARG A 240 11.25 -13.91 -20.09
CA ARG A 240 12.44 -14.74 -19.92
C ARG A 240 13.21 -14.95 -21.22
N THR A 241 12.50 -15.23 -22.32
CA THR A 241 13.08 -15.43 -23.64
C THR A 241 13.75 -14.16 -24.17
N LEU A 242 13.11 -13.01 -23.94
CA LEU A 242 13.62 -11.69 -24.32
C LEU A 242 14.68 -11.16 -23.35
N ARG A 243 14.96 -11.86 -22.24
CA ARG A 243 15.82 -11.41 -21.14
C ARG A 243 15.40 -10.03 -20.58
N CYS A 244 14.10 -9.73 -20.67
CA CYS A 244 13.52 -8.46 -20.32
C CYS A 244 12.40 -8.70 -19.29
N SER A 245 12.80 -8.72 -18.01
CA SER A 245 11.86 -9.01 -16.90
C SER A 245 11.01 -7.82 -16.49
N TYR A 246 11.34 -6.62 -16.96
CA TYR A 246 10.67 -5.35 -16.58
C TYR A 246 10.56 -4.41 -17.77
N VAL A 247 9.49 -3.61 -17.79
CA VAL A 247 9.25 -2.60 -18.84
C VAL A 247 10.42 -1.62 -18.95
N SER A 248 11.09 -1.30 -17.85
CA SER A 248 12.28 -0.43 -17.86
C SER A 248 13.46 -1.01 -18.67
N GLN A 249 13.51 -2.33 -18.87
CA GLN A 249 14.54 -2.99 -19.66
C GLN A 249 14.23 -3.02 -21.17
N LEU A 250 12.99 -2.64 -21.55
CA LEU A 250 12.62 -2.48 -22.96
C LEU A 250 13.12 -1.18 -23.57
N ASN A 251 13.51 -0.22 -22.73
CA ASN A 251 13.96 1.12 -23.14
C ASN A 251 15.50 1.27 -23.08
N ASP A 252 16.22 0.24 -22.68
CA ASP A 252 17.69 0.11 -22.72
C ASP A 252 18.11 -0.58 -24.02
#